data_fc27b312948c7cfced8f657793737b98
#
_entry.id   fc27b312948c7cfced8f657793737b98
#
_cell.length_a   1.000
_cell.length_b   1.000
_cell.length_c   1.000
_cell.angle_alpha   90.00
_cell.angle_beta   90.00
_cell.angle_gamma   90.00
#
_symmetry.space_group_name_H-M   'P 1'
#
loop_
_entity.id
_entity.type
_entity.pdbx_description
1 polymer ?
#
loop_
_entity_poly.entity_id
_entity_poly.type
_entity_poly.pdbx_seq_one_letter_code
_entity_poly.pdbx_strand_id
1 'polypeptide(L)'
;MELQSSQTVQNLKDAFAGESQANRRYLYFAAKADVEGENDVAAVFRSTAEGETGHAHGHLEYLEEVGDPATGLPMGDTRTV
;
A
#
# COMPACT_ATOMS: atom_id res chain seq x y z
N MET A 1 25.06 -4.73 10.36
CA MET A 1 23.68 -4.29 10.63
C MET A 1 22.72 -5.34 10.08
N GLU A 2 21.77 -5.74 10.89
CA GLU A 2 20.75 -6.64 10.42
C GLU A 2 19.74 -5.88 9.54
N LEU A 3 19.35 -6.49 8.42
CA LEU A 3 18.42 -5.87 7.49
C LEU A 3 17.09 -5.51 8.17
N GLN A 4 16.60 -6.39 9.04
CA GLN A 4 15.30 -6.23 9.71
C GLN A 4 15.25 -5.04 10.67
N SER A 5 16.38 -4.59 11.17
CA SER A 5 16.46 -3.47 12.10
C SER A 5 16.97 -2.18 11.45
N SER A 6 17.15 -2.19 10.13
CA SER A 6 17.68 -1.03 9.43
C SER A 6 16.64 0.08 9.32
N GLN A 7 17.13 1.32 9.23
CA GLN A 7 16.26 2.48 9.00
C GLN A 7 15.56 2.35 7.64
N THR A 8 16.22 1.75 6.65
CA THR A 8 15.63 1.52 5.33
C THR A 8 14.38 0.64 5.44
N VAL A 9 14.46 -0.46 6.22
CA VAL A 9 13.31 -1.33 6.41
C VAL A 9 12.17 -0.60 7.11
N GLN A 10 12.48 0.18 8.14
CA GLN A 10 11.46 0.95 8.84
C GLN A 10 10.79 1.96 7.91
N ASN A 11 11.58 2.64 7.08
CA ASN A 11 11.06 3.60 6.11
C ASN A 11 10.14 2.90 5.08
N LEU A 12 10.49 1.69 4.63
CA LEU A 12 9.66 0.93 3.72
C LEU A 12 8.33 0.53 4.36
N LYS A 13 8.35 0.13 5.63
CA LYS A 13 7.13 -0.18 6.37
C LYS A 13 6.24 1.03 6.52
N ASP A 14 6.82 2.17 6.87
CA ASP A 14 6.07 3.41 7.02
C ASP A 14 5.49 3.89 5.70
N ALA A 15 6.25 3.78 4.62
CA ALA A 15 5.77 4.14 3.28
C ALA A 15 4.64 3.23 2.83
N PHE A 16 4.77 1.91 3.05
CA PHE A 16 3.72 0.96 2.74
C PHE A 16 2.43 1.30 3.50
N ALA A 17 2.53 1.57 4.80
CA ALA A 17 1.37 1.91 5.62
C ALA A 17 0.69 3.20 5.12
N GLY A 18 1.48 4.22 4.80
CA GLY A 18 0.96 5.50 4.32
C GLY A 18 0.27 5.39 2.98
N GLU A 19 0.88 4.67 2.03
CA GLU A 19 0.30 4.49 0.70
C GLU A 19 -0.93 3.59 0.72
N SER A 20 -0.95 2.60 1.61
CA SER A 20 -2.13 1.75 1.80
C SER A 20 -3.30 2.54 2.37
N GLN A 21 -3.05 3.42 3.32
CA GLN A 21 -4.07 4.32 3.85
C GLN A 21 -4.59 5.26 2.76
N ALA A 22 -3.69 5.86 1.99
CA ALA A 22 -4.05 6.77 0.91
C ALA A 22 -4.89 6.06 -0.15
N ASN A 23 -4.53 4.81 -0.52
CA ASN A 23 -5.29 4.00 -1.46
C ASN A 23 -6.75 3.87 -1.02
N ARG A 24 -6.98 3.45 0.21
CA ARG A 24 -8.34 3.25 0.72
C ARG A 24 -9.11 4.55 0.85
N ARG A 25 -8.47 5.61 1.28
CA ARG A 25 -9.10 6.93 1.36
C ARG A 25 -9.56 7.41 -0.01
N TYR A 26 -8.71 7.27 -1.03
CA TYR A 26 -9.05 7.71 -2.38
C TYR A 26 -10.15 6.86 -3.01
N LEU A 27 -10.18 5.55 -2.75
CA LEU A 27 -11.27 4.70 -3.21
C LEU A 27 -12.61 5.10 -2.55
N TYR A 28 -12.58 5.45 -1.28
CA TYR A 28 -13.76 5.94 -0.58
C TYR A 28 -14.24 7.26 -1.19
N PHE A 29 -13.31 8.19 -1.42
CA PHE A 29 -13.67 9.48 -2.02
C PHE A 29 -14.19 9.32 -3.45
N ALA A 30 -13.66 8.38 -4.22
CA ALA A 30 -14.17 8.08 -5.55
C ALA A 30 -15.62 7.61 -5.49
N ALA A 31 -15.92 6.68 -4.59
CA ALA A 31 -17.29 6.19 -4.41
C ALA A 31 -18.24 7.32 -4.00
N LYS A 32 -17.80 8.18 -3.10
CA LYS A 32 -18.59 9.32 -2.65
C LYS A 32 -18.83 10.31 -3.78
N ALA A 33 -17.81 10.58 -4.59
CA ALA A 33 -17.95 11.46 -5.74
C ALA A 33 -18.94 10.92 -6.77
N ASP A 34 -18.95 9.60 -7.00
CA ASP A 34 -19.95 8.97 -7.88
C ASP A 34 -21.37 9.20 -7.37
N VAL A 35 -21.59 9.03 -6.08
CA VAL A 35 -22.91 9.25 -5.46
C VAL A 35 -23.34 10.71 -5.62
N GLU A 36 -22.40 11.64 -5.54
CA GLU A 36 -22.66 13.06 -5.70
C GLU A 36 -22.83 13.50 -7.16
N GLY A 37 -22.62 12.57 -8.11
CA GLY A 37 -22.71 12.86 -9.55
C GLY A 37 -21.46 13.51 -10.13
N GLU A 38 -20.35 13.51 -9.39
CA GLU A 38 -19.08 14.10 -9.78
C GLU A 38 -18.17 13.02 -10.41
N ASN A 39 -18.59 12.52 -11.58
CA ASN A 39 -17.92 11.37 -12.20
C ASN A 39 -16.48 11.67 -12.61
N ASP A 40 -16.18 12.89 -13.03
CA ASP A 40 -14.81 13.29 -13.38
C ASP A 40 -13.90 13.28 -12.15
N VAL A 41 -14.42 13.77 -11.04
CA VAL A 41 -13.69 13.77 -9.76
C VAL A 41 -13.46 12.33 -9.30
N ALA A 42 -14.49 11.48 -9.42
CA ALA A 42 -14.36 10.06 -9.07
C ALA A 42 -13.25 9.38 -9.90
N ALA A 43 -13.16 9.67 -11.18
CA ALA A 43 -12.15 9.09 -12.06
C ALA A 43 -10.73 9.49 -11.62
N VAL A 44 -10.54 10.75 -11.21
CA VAL A 44 -9.24 11.22 -10.72
C VAL A 44 -8.86 10.48 -9.43
N PHE A 45 -9.76 10.36 -8.47
CA PHE A 45 -9.50 9.63 -7.23
C PHE A 45 -9.17 8.16 -7.50
N ARG A 46 -9.89 7.51 -8.42
CA ARG A 46 -9.65 6.11 -8.77
C ARG A 46 -8.28 5.91 -9.40
N SER A 47 -7.91 6.79 -10.34
CA SER A 47 -6.60 6.74 -10.98
C SER A 47 -5.48 6.92 -9.97
N THR A 48 -5.65 7.85 -9.02
CA THR A 48 -4.66 8.08 -7.97
C THR A 48 -4.55 6.85 -7.06
N ALA A 49 -5.69 6.23 -6.72
CA ALA A 49 -5.70 5.02 -5.91
C ALA A 49 -4.95 3.87 -6.59
N GLU A 50 -5.09 3.71 -7.90
CA GLU A 50 -4.37 2.68 -8.66
C GLU A 50 -2.86 2.89 -8.58
N GLY A 51 -2.40 4.15 -8.64
CA GLY A 51 -1.00 4.47 -8.46
C GLY A 51 -0.50 4.07 -7.06
N GLU A 52 -1.29 4.34 -6.03
CA GLU A 52 -0.93 3.94 -4.66
C GLU A 52 -0.87 2.42 -4.51
N THR A 53 -1.74 1.68 -5.22
CA THR A 53 -1.68 0.21 -5.21
C THR A 53 -0.33 -0.29 -5.76
N GLY A 54 0.12 0.29 -6.87
CA GLY A 54 1.42 -0.07 -7.44
C GLY A 54 2.58 0.25 -6.50
N HIS A 55 2.56 1.41 -5.86
CA HIS A 55 3.58 1.81 -4.90
C HIS A 55 3.60 0.87 -3.69
N ALA A 56 2.43 0.53 -3.15
CA ALA A 56 2.32 -0.37 -2.01
C ALA A 56 2.88 -1.76 -2.33
N HIS A 57 2.53 -2.31 -3.48
CA HIS A 57 3.07 -3.61 -3.92
C HIS A 57 4.58 -3.55 -4.10
N GLY A 58 5.11 -2.45 -4.66
CA GLY A 58 6.54 -2.27 -4.80
C GLY A 58 7.27 -2.30 -3.46
N HIS A 59 6.70 -1.65 -2.45
CA HIS A 59 7.29 -1.68 -1.11
C HIS A 59 7.25 -3.08 -0.50
N LEU A 60 6.18 -3.84 -0.73
CA LEU A 60 6.10 -5.22 -0.26
C LEU A 60 7.15 -6.11 -0.93
N GLU A 61 7.42 -5.90 -2.21
CA GLU A 61 8.47 -6.65 -2.90
C GLU A 61 9.84 -6.41 -2.27
N TYR A 62 10.15 -5.16 -1.92
CA TYR A 62 11.39 -4.85 -1.21
C TYR A 62 11.44 -5.44 0.18
N LEU A 63 10.28 -5.64 0.81
CA LEU A 63 10.19 -6.20 2.16
C LEU A 63 10.17 -7.74 2.19
N GLU A 64 10.11 -8.41 1.04
CA GLU A 64 10.04 -9.88 1.00
C GLU A 64 11.16 -10.55 1.78
N GLU A 65 12.37 -10.01 1.72
CA GLU A 65 13.53 -10.60 2.39
C GLU A 65 13.47 -10.51 3.92
N VAL A 66 12.71 -9.56 4.44
CA VAL A 66 12.63 -9.36 5.90
C VAL A 66 11.31 -9.81 6.49
N GLY A 67 10.29 -10.00 5.66
CA GLY A 67 9.01 -10.53 6.09
C GLY A 67 7.85 -9.56 6.00
N ASP A 68 6.68 -10.08 6.23
CA ASP A 68 5.42 -9.35 6.23
C ASP A 68 5.49 -8.20 7.25
N PRO A 69 5.18 -6.95 6.85
CA PRO A 69 5.28 -5.82 7.76
C PRO A 69 4.36 -5.89 8.97
N ALA A 70 3.29 -6.67 8.91
CA ALA A 70 2.35 -6.82 10.02
C ALA A 70 2.68 -7.98 10.93
N THR A 71 3.15 -9.11 10.38
CA THR A 71 3.33 -10.35 11.12
C THR A 71 4.79 -10.78 11.30
N GLY A 72 5.69 -10.27 10.43
CA GLY A 72 7.08 -10.69 10.41
C GLY A 72 7.31 -12.04 9.75
N LEU A 73 6.25 -12.71 9.26
CA LEU A 73 6.39 -14.02 8.64
C LEU A 73 6.92 -13.93 7.22
N PRO A 74 7.59 -15.00 6.73
CA PRO A 74 8.04 -15.00 5.34
C PRO A 74 6.90 -14.83 4.34
N MET A 75 7.15 -14.08 3.27
CA MET A 75 6.15 -13.79 2.24
C MET A 75 6.33 -14.58 0.95
N GLY A 76 7.35 -15.44 0.88
CA GLY A 76 7.65 -16.17 -0.35
C GLY A 76 6.66 -17.27 -0.69
N ASP A 77 5.91 -17.77 0.29
CA ASP A 77 4.89 -18.80 0.08
C ASP A 77 3.60 -18.36 0.76
N THR A 78 2.61 -18.04 -0.06
CA THR A 78 1.34 -17.52 0.44
C THR A 78 0.56 -18.52 1.30
N ARG A 79 0.90 -19.81 1.21
CA ARG A 79 0.26 -20.81 2.07
C ARG A 79 0.74 -20.72 3.51
N THR A 80 1.84 -20.03 3.77
CA THR A 80 2.38 -19.86 5.12
C THR A 80 2.05 -18.49 5.72
N VAL A 81 1.54 -17.57 4.94
CA VAL A 81 1.14 -16.25 5.42
C VAL A 81 -0.27 -16.30 6.02
#